data_201f148566d32827753d065eaf9cb2c0
#
_entry.id   201f148566d32827753d065eaf9cb2c0
#
_cell.length_a   1.000
_cell.length_b   1.000
_cell.length_c   1.000
_cell.angle_alpha   90.00
_cell.angle_beta   90.00
_cell.angle_gamma   90.00
#
_symmetry.space_group_name_H-M   'P 1'
#
loop_
_entity.id
_entity.type
_entity.pdbx_description
1 polymer ?
#
loop_
_entity_poly.entity_id
_entity_poly.type
_entity_poly.pdbx_seq_one_letter_code
_entity_poly.pdbx_strand_id
1 'polypeptide(L)'
;LIVAPGALAEQWQDELFEKFATIFEMFSKEKQDQCASGNYFAEQDFLIARLDQLSRSEDYQNLLKNTDWDLIIVDEAHKLSAHYYGQKVEKTKRFELGELLGSLTRHFLLLTATPHNGKEEDYQIWLSLLDGDRFYGKFREGAHKVDVTDIMRRMVKEDLLRFDGTRLFPERFAYTANYDLSD
;
A
#
# COMPACT_ATOMS: atom_id res chain seq x y z
N LEU A 1 0.30 -9.17 -8.55
CA LEU A 1 1.43 -8.24 -8.38
C LEU A 1 1.48 -7.75 -6.93
N ILE A 2 2.68 -7.72 -6.34
CA ILE A 2 2.95 -7.07 -5.05
C ILE A 2 3.87 -5.88 -5.30
N VAL A 3 3.50 -4.71 -4.76
CA VAL A 3 4.30 -3.49 -4.83
C VAL A 3 4.71 -3.10 -3.40
N ALA A 4 6.01 -3.19 -3.10
CA ALA A 4 6.53 -2.99 -1.76
C ALA A 4 7.69 -1.99 -1.74
N PRO A 5 8.02 -1.37 -0.59
CA PRO A 5 9.28 -0.66 -0.40
C PRO A 5 10.47 -1.58 -0.69
N GLY A 6 11.53 -1.01 -1.27
CA GLY A 6 12.72 -1.79 -1.65
C GLY A 6 13.30 -2.63 -0.51
N ALA A 7 13.27 -2.11 0.72
CA ALA A 7 13.77 -2.81 1.90
C ALA A 7 12.91 -4.01 2.35
N LEU A 8 11.64 -4.09 1.90
CA LEU A 8 10.71 -5.15 2.27
C LEU A 8 10.45 -6.16 1.15
N ALA A 9 10.93 -5.88 -0.06
CA ALA A 9 10.62 -6.70 -1.23
C ALA A 9 11.17 -8.14 -1.10
N GLU A 10 12.39 -8.31 -0.60
CA GLU A 10 13.00 -9.63 -0.35
C GLU A 10 12.29 -10.37 0.78
N GLN A 11 11.92 -9.66 1.86
CA GLN A 11 11.15 -10.26 2.96
C GLN A 11 9.79 -10.78 2.46
N TRP A 12 9.10 -10.04 1.59
CA TRP A 12 7.86 -10.52 0.95
C TRP A 12 8.08 -11.82 0.18
N GLN A 13 9.15 -11.91 -0.61
CA GLN A 13 9.48 -13.10 -1.38
C GLN A 13 9.71 -14.32 -0.48
N ASP A 14 10.53 -14.14 0.55
CA ASP A 14 10.85 -15.21 1.51
C ASP A 14 9.61 -15.68 2.27
N GLU A 15 8.81 -14.76 2.80
CA GLU A 15 7.61 -15.10 3.57
C GLU A 15 6.54 -15.81 2.73
N LEU A 16 6.37 -15.41 1.47
CA LEU A 16 5.43 -16.09 0.55
C LEU A 16 5.88 -17.50 0.23
N PHE A 17 7.17 -17.69 0.04
CA PHE A 17 7.73 -19.03 -0.18
C PHE A 17 7.61 -19.91 1.08
N GLU A 18 8.02 -19.40 2.23
CA GLU A 18 8.00 -20.17 3.49
C GLU A 18 6.60 -20.54 3.96
N LYS A 19 5.63 -19.59 3.83
CA LYS A 19 4.28 -19.78 4.38
C LYS A 19 3.31 -20.41 3.40
N PHE A 20 3.49 -20.18 2.10
CA PHE A 20 2.52 -20.59 1.07
C PHE A 20 3.14 -21.46 -0.02
N ALA A 21 4.45 -21.73 0.02
CA ALA A 21 5.20 -22.45 -1.01
C ALA A 21 5.00 -21.85 -2.42
N THR A 22 4.79 -20.53 -2.49
CA THR A 22 4.54 -19.80 -3.73
C THR A 22 5.75 -18.97 -4.07
N ILE A 23 6.27 -19.15 -5.29
CA ILE A 23 7.45 -18.45 -5.79
C ILE A 23 7.00 -17.19 -6.50
N PHE A 24 7.42 -16.03 -6.00
CA PHE A 24 7.26 -14.75 -6.66
C PHE A 24 8.57 -14.31 -7.30
N GLU A 25 8.51 -13.89 -8.54
CA GLU A 25 9.65 -13.28 -9.22
C GLU A 25 9.87 -11.84 -8.76
N MET A 26 11.13 -11.43 -8.67
CA MET A 26 11.47 -10.04 -8.37
C MET A 26 11.65 -9.26 -9.68
N PHE A 27 10.92 -8.17 -9.86
CA PHE A 27 11.12 -7.27 -10.98
C PHE A 27 12.47 -6.55 -10.88
N SER A 28 13.25 -6.61 -11.98
CA SER A 28 14.47 -5.83 -12.13
C SER A 28 14.60 -5.30 -13.55
N LYS A 29 15.46 -4.29 -13.72
CA LYS A 29 15.75 -3.72 -15.02
C LYS A 29 16.38 -4.77 -15.95
N GLU A 30 17.29 -5.58 -15.43
CA GLU A 30 17.98 -6.62 -16.19
C GLU A 30 16.99 -7.64 -16.75
N LYS A 31 16.02 -8.08 -15.97
CA LYS A 31 14.97 -9.00 -16.41
C LYS A 31 14.07 -8.36 -17.47
N GLN A 32 13.72 -7.09 -17.30
CA GLN A 32 12.96 -6.34 -18.30
C GLN A 32 13.74 -6.22 -19.62
N ASP A 33 15.03 -5.89 -19.56
CA ASP A 33 15.88 -5.70 -20.75
C ASP A 33 16.12 -7.03 -21.50
N GLN A 34 16.06 -8.18 -20.79
CA GLN A 34 16.23 -9.54 -21.36
C GLN A 34 14.91 -10.18 -21.77
N CYS A 35 13.78 -9.55 -21.48
CA CYS A 35 12.46 -10.09 -21.73
C CYS A 35 12.16 -10.15 -23.23
N ALA A 36 11.88 -11.34 -23.76
CA ALA A 36 11.68 -11.56 -25.19
C ALA A 36 10.41 -10.87 -25.74
N SER A 37 9.36 -10.76 -24.94
CA SER A 37 8.13 -10.04 -25.30
C SER A 37 8.28 -8.53 -25.26
N GLY A 38 9.32 -8.01 -24.61
CA GLY A 38 9.51 -6.60 -24.30
C GLY A 38 8.67 -6.11 -23.10
N ASN A 39 7.90 -6.96 -22.45
CA ASN A 39 7.13 -6.62 -21.26
C ASN A 39 7.15 -7.73 -20.21
N TYR A 40 8.09 -7.63 -19.27
CA TYR A 40 8.25 -8.63 -18.21
C TYR A 40 7.03 -8.72 -17.27
N PHE A 41 6.27 -7.63 -17.11
CA PHE A 41 5.04 -7.66 -16.31
C PHE A 41 3.95 -8.54 -16.92
N ALA A 42 3.93 -8.67 -18.25
CA ALA A 42 2.96 -9.51 -18.95
C ALA A 42 3.35 -11.01 -18.97
N GLU A 43 4.61 -11.33 -18.67
CA GLU A 43 5.11 -12.71 -18.66
C GLU A 43 4.99 -13.38 -17.29
N GLN A 44 4.71 -12.62 -16.22
CA GLN A 44 4.75 -13.13 -14.86
C GLN A 44 3.38 -13.05 -14.18
N ASP A 45 2.90 -14.18 -13.67
CA ASP A 45 1.68 -14.24 -12.85
C ASP A 45 1.94 -13.78 -11.40
N PHE A 46 3.14 -14.10 -10.86
CA PHE A 46 3.55 -13.80 -9.49
C PHE A 46 4.78 -12.91 -9.49
N LEU A 47 4.57 -11.61 -9.25
CA LEU A 47 5.64 -10.62 -9.37
C LEU A 47 5.67 -9.68 -8.16
N ILE A 48 6.87 -9.38 -7.67
CA ILE A 48 7.13 -8.33 -6.69
C ILE A 48 7.90 -7.21 -7.37
N ALA A 49 7.43 -5.97 -7.24
CA ALA A 49 8.09 -4.78 -7.76
C ALA A 49 8.29 -3.73 -6.66
N ARG A 50 9.35 -2.93 -6.81
CA ARG A 50 9.66 -1.89 -5.84
C ARG A 50 8.86 -0.63 -6.14
N LEU A 51 8.17 -0.10 -5.12
CA LEU A 51 7.33 1.10 -5.22
C LEU A 51 8.07 2.30 -5.81
N ASP A 52 9.28 2.56 -5.32
CA ASP A 52 10.07 3.71 -5.78
C ASP A 52 10.57 3.55 -7.23
N GLN A 53 10.81 2.33 -7.67
CA GLN A 53 11.21 2.03 -9.04
C GLN A 53 10.04 2.30 -10.00
N LEU A 54 8.84 1.81 -9.68
CA LEU A 54 7.66 2.01 -10.51
C LEU A 54 7.21 3.47 -10.52
N SER A 55 7.23 4.15 -9.37
CA SER A 55 6.76 5.53 -9.28
C SER A 55 7.63 6.55 -10.02
N ARG A 56 8.89 6.21 -10.29
CA ARG A 56 9.84 7.11 -10.97
C ARG A 56 9.99 6.85 -12.47
N SER A 57 9.53 5.70 -12.95
CA SER A 57 9.71 5.29 -14.35
C SER A 57 8.38 5.30 -15.10
N GLU A 58 8.20 6.25 -15.98
CA GLU A 58 7.06 6.31 -16.90
C GLU A 58 7.08 5.10 -17.88
N ASP A 59 8.26 4.63 -18.27
CA ASP A 59 8.38 3.46 -19.14
C ASP A 59 7.78 2.21 -18.49
N TYR A 60 8.10 1.95 -17.20
CA TYR A 60 7.52 0.81 -16.49
C TYR A 60 6.01 0.98 -16.27
N GLN A 61 5.53 2.19 -16.00
CA GLN A 61 4.09 2.46 -15.91
C GLN A 61 3.37 2.23 -17.25
N ASN A 62 4.02 2.57 -18.38
CA ASN A 62 3.47 2.31 -19.69
C ASN A 62 3.44 0.81 -20.02
N LEU A 63 4.42 0.04 -19.58
CA LEU A 63 4.40 -1.42 -19.69
C LEU A 63 3.28 -2.03 -18.84
N LEU A 64 3.09 -1.55 -17.61
CA LEU A 64 2.01 -1.97 -16.71
C LEU A 64 0.62 -1.72 -17.29
N LYS A 65 0.41 -0.61 -18.02
CA LYS A 65 -0.88 -0.29 -18.66
C LYS A 65 -1.36 -1.35 -19.65
N ASN A 66 -0.47 -2.20 -20.12
CA ASN A 66 -0.77 -3.29 -21.05
C ASN A 66 -0.87 -4.66 -20.33
N THR A 67 -1.19 -4.65 -19.04
CA THR A 67 -1.36 -5.87 -18.23
C THR A 67 -2.64 -5.78 -17.41
N ASP A 68 -3.21 -6.94 -17.11
CA ASP A 68 -4.35 -7.10 -16.20
C ASP A 68 -3.92 -8.01 -15.05
N TRP A 69 -4.30 -7.63 -13.83
CA TRP A 69 -3.98 -8.37 -12.62
C TRP A 69 -5.23 -8.75 -11.85
N ASP A 70 -5.35 -9.99 -11.41
CA ASP A 70 -6.44 -10.40 -10.53
C ASP A 70 -6.35 -9.69 -9.17
N LEU A 71 -5.12 -9.54 -8.65
CA LEU A 71 -4.85 -8.92 -7.37
C LEU A 71 -3.57 -8.08 -7.44
N ILE A 72 -3.67 -6.83 -6.99
CA ILE A 72 -2.51 -5.99 -6.69
C ILE A 72 -2.51 -5.66 -5.20
N ILE A 73 -1.38 -5.93 -4.55
CA ILE A 73 -1.14 -5.58 -3.15
C ILE A 73 -0.10 -4.46 -3.12
N VAL A 74 -0.37 -3.38 -2.38
CA VAL A 74 0.61 -2.33 -2.11
C VAL A 74 0.91 -2.29 -0.63
N ASP A 75 2.16 -2.57 -0.28
CA ASP A 75 2.63 -2.47 1.09
C ASP A 75 3.15 -1.06 1.40
N GLU A 76 3.05 -0.66 2.68
CA GLU A 76 3.30 0.71 3.13
C GLU A 76 2.53 1.75 2.30
N ALA A 77 1.27 1.43 2.02
CA ALA A 77 0.41 2.18 1.11
C ALA A 77 0.14 3.64 1.54
N HIS A 78 0.43 4.01 2.79
CA HIS A 78 0.44 5.42 3.22
C HIS A 78 1.40 6.30 2.40
N LYS A 79 2.38 5.69 1.71
CA LYS A 79 3.30 6.39 0.80
C LYS A 79 2.63 6.85 -0.51
N LEU A 80 1.47 6.29 -0.86
CA LEU A 80 0.63 6.74 -1.97
C LEU A 80 -0.16 7.98 -1.54
N SER A 81 0.51 9.09 -1.30
CA SER A 81 -0.09 10.29 -0.72
C SER A 81 -0.34 11.38 -1.74
N ALA A 82 -1.42 12.13 -1.53
CA ALA A 82 -1.69 13.41 -2.17
C ALA A 82 -2.18 14.40 -1.11
N HIS A 83 -2.11 15.69 -1.38
CA HIS A 83 -2.42 16.73 -0.44
C HIS A 83 -3.25 17.82 -1.10
N TYR A 84 -4.10 18.50 -0.31
CA TYR A 84 -4.73 19.72 -0.75
C TYR A 84 -3.80 20.92 -0.61
N TYR A 85 -3.64 21.66 -1.71
CA TYR A 85 -3.07 23.00 -1.72
C TYR A 85 -4.17 24.00 -2.13
N GLY A 86 -4.75 24.68 -1.14
CA GLY A 86 -5.94 25.50 -1.36
C GLY A 86 -7.15 24.66 -1.83
N GLN A 87 -7.58 24.88 -3.06
CA GLN A 87 -8.70 24.16 -3.68
C GLN A 87 -8.25 23.00 -4.60
N LYS A 88 -6.95 22.85 -4.84
CA LYS A 88 -6.39 21.86 -5.76
C LYS A 88 -5.79 20.69 -5.00
N VAL A 89 -5.92 19.50 -5.56
CA VAL A 89 -5.20 18.31 -5.09
C VAL A 89 -3.85 18.27 -5.78
N GLU A 90 -2.78 18.26 -5.00
CA GLU A 90 -1.42 17.97 -5.47
C GLU A 90 -1.13 16.49 -5.29
N LYS A 91 -1.05 15.78 -6.40
CA LYS A 91 -0.73 14.35 -6.42
C LYS A 91 0.77 14.14 -6.46
N THR A 92 1.27 13.24 -5.64
CA THR A 92 2.64 12.75 -5.77
C THR A 92 2.72 11.71 -6.88
N LYS A 93 3.91 11.49 -7.45
CA LYS A 93 4.15 10.41 -8.43
C LYS A 93 3.74 9.02 -7.90
N ARG A 94 3.84 8.81 -6.58
CA ARG A 94 3.38 7.56 -5.95
C ARG A 94 1.86 7.47 -5.91
N PHE A 95 1.17 8.57 -5.68
CA PHE A 95 -0.29 8.59 -5.72
C PHE A 95 -0.81 8.29 -7.14
N GLU A 96 -0.22 8.94 -8.16
CA GLU A 96 -0.53 8.68 -9.57
C GLU A 96 -0.28 7.22 -9.96
N LEU A 97 0.81 6.62 -9.45
CA LEU A 97 1.05 5.18 -9.58
C LEU A 97 -0.06 4.38 -8.88
N GLY A 98 -0.53 4.78 -7.70
CA GLY A 98 -1.63 4.13 -7.00
C GLY A 98 -2.93 4.13 -7.81
N GLU A 99 -3.27 5.25 -8.43
CA GLU A 99 -4.42 5.36 -9.35
C GLU A 99 -4.27 4.41 -10.56
N LEU A 100 -3.07 4.37 -11.15
CA LEU A 100 -2.79 3.46 -12.25
C LEU A 100 -2.97 2.00 -11.79
N LEU A 101 -2.33 1.59 -10.69
CA LEU A 101 -2.40 0.22 -10.18
C LEU A 101 -3.84 -0.20 -9.87
N GLY A 102 -4.64 0.67 -9.25
CA GLY A 102 -6.06 0.42 -8.98
C GLY A 102 -6.88 0.18 -10.24
N SER A 103 -6.52 0.84 -11.36
CA SER A 103 -7.19 0.66 -12.66
C SER A 103 -6.83 -0.64 -13.39
N LEU A 104 -5.74 -1.31 -12.99
CA LEU A 104 -5.20 -2.53 -13.64
C LEU A 104 -5.60 -3.82 -12.91
N THR A 105 -6.40 -3.74 -11.88
CA THR A 105 -6.72 -4.92 -11.08
C THR A 105 -8.18 -4.98 -10.71
N ARG A 106 -8.66 -6.21 -10.58
CA ARG A 106 -9.99 -6.48 -10.04
C ARG A 106 -10.05 -6.35 -8.52
N HIS A 107 -8.95 -6.69 -7.85
CA HIS A 107 -8.84 -6.62 -6.39
C HIS A 107 -7.62 -5.80 -6.00
N PHE A 108 -7.85 -4.65 -5.36
CA PHE A 108 -6.79 -3.74 -4.92
C PHE A 108 -6.70 -3.74 -3.41
N LEU A 109 -5.56 -4.20 -2.87
CA LEU A 109 -5.31 -4.30 -1.43
C LEU A 109 -4.21 -3.34 -1.00
N LEU A 110 -4.54 -2.41 -0.13
CA LEU A 110 -3.62 -1.44 0.45
C LEU A 110 -3.30 -1.83 1.90
N LEU A 111 -2.03 -2.14 2.18
CA LEU A 111 -1.55 -2.50 3.51
C LEU A 111 -0.77 -1.33 4.10
N THR A 112 -1.11 -0.94 5.32
CA THR A 112 -0.38 0.10 6.05
C THR A 112 -0.64 0.03 7.54
N ALA A 113 0.37 0.33 8.35
CA ALA A 113 0.21 0.51 9.79
C ALA A 113 -0.36 1.90 10.14
N THR A 114 -0.24 2.88 9.26
CA THR A 114 -0.58 4.28 9.49
C THR A 114 -1.37 4.87 8.33
N PRO A 115 -2.66 4.50 8.17
CA PRO A 115 -3.47 4.98 7.05
C PRO A 115 -3.76 6.48 7.11
N HIS A 116 -3.61 7.10 8.27
CA HIS A 116 -3.97 8.49 8.55
C HIS A 116 -2.76 9.29 9.04
N ASN A 117 -2.45 10.39 8.37
CA ASN A 117 -1.35 11.31 8.72
C ASN A 117 -1.75 12.46 9.66
N GLY A 118 -2.96 12.41 10.22
CA GLY A 118 -3.53 13.46 11.09
C GLY A 118 -4.39 14.48 10.35
N LYS A 119 -4.40 14.49 9.01
CA LYS A 119 -5.27 15.37 8.20
C LYS A 119 -6.35 14.54 7.53
N GLU A 120 -7.60 14.79 7.89
CA GLU A 120 -8.76 14.07 7.35
C GLU A 120 -8.89 14.23 5.83
N GLU A 121 -8.58 15.41 5.30
CA GLU A 121 -8.62 15.69 3.87
C GLU A 121 -7.66 14.79 3.07
N ASP A 122 -6.41 14.62 3.55
CA ASP A 122 -5.41 13.77 2.91
C ASP A 122 -5.80 12.29 2.99
N TYR A 123 -6.41 11.89 4.11
CA TYR A 123 -6.91 10.54 4.30
C TYR A 123 -8.05 10.21 3.34
N GLN A 124 -8.96 11.13 3.11
CA GLN A 124 -10.05 10.95 2.13
C GLN A 124 -9.53 10.84 0.71
N ILE A 125 -8.53 11.67 0.33
CA ILE A 125 -7.88 11.52 -0.98
C ILE A 125 -7.24 10.13 -1.09
N TRP A 126 -6.57 9.66 -0.03
CA TRP A 126 -5.96 8.33 -0.05
C TRP A 126 -7.01 7.21 -0.21
N LEU A 127 -8.17 7.32 0.47
CA LEU A 127 -9.27 6.37 0.30
C LEU A 127 -9.87 6.39 -1.11
N SER A 128 -9.77 7.50 -1.83
CA SER A 128 -10.24 7.59 -3.23
C SER A 128 -9.49 6.66 -4.19
N LEU A 129 -8.32 6.12 -3.78
CA LEU A 129 -7.63 5.05 -4.52
C LEU A 129 -8.43 3.74 -4.54
N LEU A 130 -9.30 3.52 -3.54
CA LEU A 130 -10.17 2.34 -3.44
C LEU A 130 -11.55 2.60 -4.04
N ASP A 131 -12.10 3.79 -3.81
CA ASP A 131 -13.44 4.19 -4.30
C ASP A 131 -13.46 5.70 -4.55
N GLY A 132 -13.15 6.10 -5.78
CA GLY A 132 -13.07 7.50 -6.19
C GLY A 132 -14.41 8.22 -6.13
N ASP A 133 -15.52 7.52 -6.36
CA ASP A 133 -16.86 8.13 -6.36
C ASP A 133 -17.31 8.43 -4.93
N ARG A 134 -17.03 7.53 -4.01
CA ARG A 134 -17.42 7.66 -2.60
C ARG A 134 -16.62 8.72 -1.85
N PHE A 135 -15.32 8.86 -2.17
CA PHE A 135 -14.39 9.76 -1.50
C PHE A 135 -14.02 10.97 -2.36
N TYR A 136 -14.91 11.36 -3.27
CA TYR A 136 -14.73 12.53 -4.10
C TYR A 136 -15.01 13.83 -3.35
N GLY A 137 -14.11 14.80 -3.53
CA GLY A 137 -14.28 16.16 -3.03
C GLY A 137 -13.57 16.44 -1.71
N LYS A 138 -13.58 17.71 -1.32
CA LYS A 138 -12.95 18.18 -0.10
C LYS A 138 -13.80 17.84 1.11
N PHE A 139 -13.19 17.25 2.14
CA PHE A 139 -13.83 17.02 3.43
C PHE A 139 -14.41 18.33 3.96
N ARG A 140 -15.67 18.28 4.39
CA ARG A 140 -16.34 19.38 5.09
C ARG A 140 -16.60 18.93 6.52
N GLU A 141 -15.99 19.61 7.47
CA GLU A 141 -16.20 19.37 8.89
C GLU A 141 -17.69 19.31 9.23
N GLY A 142 -18.15 18.19 9.81
CA GLY A 142 -19.53 17.99 10.24
C GLY A 142 -20.53 17.51 9.19
N ALA A 143 -20.14 17.36 7.92
CA ALA A 143 -21.11 16.98 6.88
C ALA A 143 -21.31 15.46 6.70
N HIS A 144 -20.27 14.63 6.82
CA HIS A 144 -20.38 13.17 6.81
C HIS A 144 -19.15 12.51 7.45
N LYS A 145 -19.36 11.68 8.47
CA LYS A 145 -18.45 10.59 8.77
C LYS A 145 -18.71 9.50 7.73
N VAL A 146 -17.81 9.35 6.76
CA VAL A 146 -17.94 8.27 5.79
C VAL A 146 -17.64 6.96 6.51
N ASP A 147 -18.59 6.04 6.53
CA ASP A 147 -18.38 4.70 7.04
C ASP A 147 -17.40 3.97 6.10
N VAL A 148 -16.32 3.44 6.66
CA VAL A 148 -15.27 2.72 5.93
C VAL A 148 -15.17 1.26 6.37
N THR A 149 -16.11 0.78 7.20
CA THR A 149 -16.05 -0.57 7.79
C THR A 149 -16.14 -1.69 6.76
N ASP A 150 -16.72 -1.42 5.61
CA ASP A 150 -16.84 -2.34 4.48
C ASP A 150 -15.57 -2.43 3.61
N ILE A 151 -14.73 -1.38 3.60
CA ILE A 151 -13.51 -1.32 2.77
C ILE A 151 -12.22 -1.33 3.57
N MET A 152 -12.28 -1.13 4.90
CA MET A 152 -11.11 -1.09 5.76
C MET A 152 -11.26 -2.02 6.95
N ARG A 153 -10.22 -2.81 7.19
CA ARG A 153 -10.07 -3.57 8.43
C ARG A 153 -8.84 -3.08 9.19
N ARG A 154 -9.07 -2.55 10.40
CA ARG A 154 -8.01 -2.23 11.34
C ARG A 154 -7.85 -3.37 12.34
N MET A 155 -6.62 -3.83 12.49
CA MET A 155 -6.25 -4.84 13.49
C MET A 155 -5.10 -4.28 14.33
N VAL A 156 -5.24 -4.37 15.65
CA VAL A 156 -4.17 -4.05 16.58
C VAL A 156 -3.69 -5.33 17.26
N LYS A 157 -2.46 -5.35 17.74
CA LYS A 157 -1.87 -6.57 18.34
C LYS A 157 -2.68 -7.10 19.53
N GLU A 158 -3.35 -6.22 20.22
CA GLU A 158 -4.21 -6.52 21.37
C GLU A 158 -5.47 -7.32 21.00
N ASP A 159 -5.93 -7.19 19.74
CA ASP A 159 -7.11 -7.89 19.20
C ASP A 159 -6.78 -9.27 18.63
N LEU A 160 -5.49 -9.59 18.48
CA LEU A 160 -5.07 -10.86 17.91
C LEU A 160 -5.14 -11.99 18.96
N LEU A 161 -5.96 -12.99 18.65
CA LEU A 161 -6.18 -14.14 19.50
C LEU A 161 -5.57 -15.39 18.86
N ARG A 162 -5.17 -16.34 19.72
CA ARG A 162 -4.86 -17.72 19.32
C ARG A 162 -6.16 -18.47 19.04
N PHE A 163 -6.04 -19.67 18.47
CA PHE A 163 -7.20 -20.54 18.20
C PHE A 163 -7.98 -20.94 19.48
N ASP A 164 -7.33 -20.94 20.62
CA ASP A 164 -7.91 -21.23 21.93
C ASP A 164 -8.60 -20.01 22.58
N GLY A 165 -8.61 -18.85 21.88
CA GLY A 165 -9.18 -17.59 22.35
C GLY A 165 -8.28 -16.79 23.29
N THR A 166 -7.06 -17.28 23.60
CA THR A 166 -6.10 -16.50 24.39
C THR A 166 -5.41 -15.44 23.55
N ARG A 167 -4.97 -14.35 24.17
CA ARG A 167 -4.25 -13.26 23.47
C ARG A 167 -2.94 -13.76 22.89
N LEU A 168 -2.69 -13.42 21.59
CA LEU A 168 -1.45 -13.80 20.91
C LEU A 168 -0.25 -13.02 21.44
N PHE A 169 -0.46 -11.76 21.83
CA PHE A 169 0.57 -10.87 22.36
C PHE A 169 0.24 -10.47 23.81
N PRO A 170 1.26 -10.25 24.65
CA PRO A 170 1.07 -9.73 25.99
C PRO A 170 0.49 -8.31 25.96
N GLU A 171 -0.14 -7.92 27.02
CA GLU A 171 -0.67 -6.57 27.21
C GLU A 171 0.49 -5.55 27.20
N ARG A 172 0.29 -4.42 26.51
CA ARG A 172 1.26 -3.35 26.48
C ARG A 172 1.00 -2.35 27.57
N PHE A 173 2.03 -2.06 28.35
CA PHE A 173 2.05 -0.97 29.31
C PHE A 173 3.02 0.09 28.83
N ALA A 174 2.54 1.32 28.56
CA ALA A 174 3.38 2.48 28.30
C ALA A 174 3.34 3.41 29.51
N TYR A 175 4.51 3.76 30.04
CA TYR A 175 4.63 4.76 31.09
C TYR A 175 5.77 5.74 30.75
N THR A 176 5.59 6.99 31.18
CA THR A 176 6.61 8.01 31.04
C THR A 176 7.52 7.94 32.27
N ALA A 177 8.80 7.63 32.07
CA ALA A 177 9.80 7.75 33.12
C ALA A 177 10.40 9.18 33.08
N ASN A 178 10.25 9.91 34.17
CA ASN A 178 10.91 11.19 34.37
C ASN A 178 12.26 10.94 35.08
N TYR A 179 13.30 11.63 34.65
CA TYR A 179 14.59 11.63 35.33
C TYR A 179 15.12 13.06 35.36
N ASP A 180 15.75 13.43 36.48
CA ASP A 180 16.44 14.68 36.61
C ASP A 180 17.88 14.53 36.10
N LEU A 181 18.32 15.43 35.26
CA LEU A 181 19.73 15.51 34.87
C LEU A 181 20.51 16.00 36.11
N SER A 182 21.49 15.22 36.52
CA SER A 182 22.47 15.69 37.53
C SER A 182 23.32 16.80 36.91
N ASP A 183 23.47 17.91 37.66
CA ASP A 183 24.37 19.01 37.30
C ASP A 183 25.83 18.55 37.14
#